data_a5d9ae65bc60755016fa2add3013c4d6
#
_entry.id   a5d9ae65bc60755016fa2add3013c4d6
#
_cell.length_a   1.000
_cell.length_b   1.000
_cell.length_c   1.000
_cell.angle_alpha   90.00
_cell.angle_beta   90.00
_cell.angle_gamma   90.00
#
_symmetry.space_group_name_H-M   'P 1'
#
loop_
_entity.id
_entity.type
_entity.pdbx_description
1 polymer ?
#
loop_
_entity_poly.entity_id
_entity_poly.type
_entity_poly.pdbx_seq_one_letter_code
_entity_poly.pdbx_strand_id
1 'polypeptide(L)'
;MSEGKMTDTGTGDKAGPTLAIKPLTECSAGELIRLTSGAWAIVANDSSARRIFVISGDDAPLTYVLPKDSTEACLSYGTGFRVASVHASFVGMHTFGHEGFDPVGKLIVARPYAHDGRTSRYFAAPAGQPRFLDLDNFQTVSEPLGHRALFKDWEVSISRPGHPEPVAVVKSPAH
;
A
#
# COMPACT_ATOMS: atom_id res chain seq x y z
N MET A 1 48.60 23.03 -29.58
CA MET A 1 47.52 23.58 -28.77
C MET A 1 46.30 22.67 -28.93
N SER A 2 46.03 21.86 -27.95
CA SER A 2 44.89 20.92 -27.96
C SER A 2 44.00 21.26 -26.78
N GLU A 3 42.81 21.80 -27.08
CA GLU A 3 41.83 22.13 -26.09
C GLU A 3 41.11 20.87 -25.60
N GLY A 4 41.32 20.58 -24.33
CA GLY A 4 40.62 19.49 -23.64
C GLY A 4 39.19 19.87 -23.37
N LYS A 5 38.24 19.19 -23.99
CA LYS A 5 36.80 19.31 -23.75
C LYS A 5 36.49 18.64 -22.42
N MET A 6 36.21 19.44 -21.40
CA MET A 6 35.67 19.01 -20.10
C MET A 6 34.26 18.47 -20.32
N THR A 7 34.06 17.18 -20.18
CA THR A 7 32.74 16.56 -20.12
C THR A 7 32.21 16.76 -18.71
N ASP A 8 31.22 17.61 -18.60
CA ASP A 8 30.41 17.80 -17.40
C ASP A 8 29.61 16.49 -17.13
N THR A 9 30.06 15.71 -16.17
CA THR A 9 29.31 14.58 -15.66
C THR A 9 28.24 15.08 -14.73
N GLY A 10 27.04 15.31 -15.27
CA GLY A 10 25.86 15.67 -14.51
C GLY A 10 25.67 14.73 -13.35
N THR A 11 25.89 15.21 -12.15
CA THR A 11 25.47 14.61 -10.90
C THR A 11 23.97 14.52 -10.92
N GLY A 12 23.44 13.32 -11.18
CA GLY A 12 22.03 13.02 -11.08
C GLY A 12 21.53 13.39 -9.68
N ASP A 13 20.72 14.41 -9.65
CA ASP A 13 20.07 14.94 -8.46
C ASP A 13 19.28 13.79 -7.81
N LYS A 14 19.81 13.20 -6.74
CA LYS A 14 19.07 12.27 -5.89
C LYS A 14 18.08 13.10 -5.10
N ALA A 15 16.99 13.52 -5.74
CA ALA A 15 15.88 14.16 -5.06
C ALA A 15 15.42 13.22 -3.94
N GLY A 16 15.72 13.60 -2.71
CA GLY A 16 15.19 12.93 -1.52
C GLY A 16 13.67 12.96 -1.54
N PRO A 17 12.99 12.20 -0.68
CA PRO A 17 11.55 12.16 -0.63
C PRO A 17 11.01 13.57 -0.39
N THR A 18 10.31 14.12 -1.38
CA THR A 18 9.68 15.42 -1.24
C THR A 18 8.45 15.26 -0.35
N LEU A 19 8.62 15.56 0.93
CA LEU A 19 7.49 15.71 1.85
C LEU A 19 6.70 16.96 1.44
N ALA A 20 5.43 16.80 1.18
CA ALA A 20 4.55 17.90 0.80
C ALA A 20 3.21 17.84 1.52
N ILE A 21 2.77 18.95 2.09
CA ILE A 21 1.39 19.10 2.54
C ILE A 21 0.58 19.52 1.32
N LYS A 22 -0.45 18.74 0.99
CA LYS A 22 -1.33 19.01 -0.14
C LYS A 22 -2.74 18.44 0.07
N PRO A 23 -3.74 18.90 -0.68
CA PRO A 23 -5.07 18.31 -0.68
C PRO A 23 -5.02 16.84 -1.10
N LEU A 24 -5.85 15.99 -0.49
CA LEU A 24 -5.99 14.58 -0.89
C LEU A 24 -6.38 14.42 -2.37
N THR A 25 -7.14 15.37 -2.90
CA THR A 25 -7.55 15.40 -4.31
C THR A 25 -6.39 15.59 -5.30
N GLU A 26 -5.24 16.10 -4.84
CA GLU A 26 -4.03 16.26 -5.64
C GLU A 26 -3.07 15.06 -5.53
N CYS A 27 -3.35 14.12 -4.63
CA CYS A 27 -2.52 12.93 -4.50
C CYS A 27 -2.72 11.96 -5.66
N SER A 28 -1.64 11.38 -6.15
CA SER A 28 -1.65 10.38 -7.21
C SER A 28 -1.82 8.97 -6.65
N ALA A 29 -2.29 8.04 -7.48
CA ALA A 29 -2.33 6.63 -7.09
C ALA A 29 -0.94 6.09 -6.75
N GLY A 30 -0.86 5.25 -5.71
CA GLY A 30 0.40 4.72 -5.19
C GLY A 30 1.13 5.66 -4.24
N GLU A 31 0.61 6.85 -3.95
CA GLU A 31 1.20 7.71 -2.93
C GLU A 31 0.96 7.16 -1.53
N LEU A 32 2.04 7.13 -0.75
CA LEU A 32 1.97 6.93 0.70
C LEU A 32 1.72 8.29 1.35
N ILE A 33 0.71 8.37 2.18
CA ILE A 33 0.28 9.61 2.83
C ILE A 33 0.08 9.41 4.32
N ARG A 34 0.14 10.51 5.05
CA ARG A 34 -0.28 10.57 6.45
C ARG A 34 -1.45 11.53 6.57
N LEU A 35 -2.56 11.01 7.09
CA LEU A 35 -3.78 11.78 7.30
C LEU A 35 -3.64 12.72 8.50
N THR A 36 -4.53 13.68 8.62
CA THR A 36 -4.59 14.62 9.75
C THR A 36 -4.79 13.92 11.09
N SER A 37 -5.43 12.75 11.09
CA SER A 37 -5.54 11.86 12.25
C SER A 37 -4.21 11.23 12.69
N GLY A 38 -3.16 11.35 11.88
CA GLY A 38 -1.90 10.66 12.08
C GLY A 38 -1.85 9.24 11.51
N ALA A 39 -2.94 8.75 10.94
CA ALA A 39 -2.98 7.43 10.32
C ALA A 39 -2.20 7.40 9.00
N TRP A 40 -1.53 6.28 8.72
CA TRP A 40 -0.95 5.99 7.43
C TRP A 40 -2.01 5.50 6.46
N ALA A 41 -1.94 5.99 5.24
CA ALA A 41 -2.83 5.58 4.17
C ALA A 41 -2.12 5.55 2.81
N ILE A 42 -2.74 4.85 1.86
CA ILE A 42 -2.29 4.75 0.48
C ILE A 42 -3.42 5.26 -0.41
N VAL A 43 -3.06 6.11 -1.37
CA VAL A 43 -3.99 6.53 -2.42
C VAL A 43 -4.04 5.42 -3.46
N ALA A 44 -5.19 4.83 -3.66
CA ALA A 44 -5.39 3.75 -4.61
C ALA A 44 -6.46 4.12 -5.63
N ASN A 45 -6.31 3.64 -6.85
CA ASN A 45 -7.37 3.72 -7.85
C ASN A 45 -8.08 2.37 -7.92
N ASP A 46 -9.41 2.42 -7.93
CA ASP A 46 -10.18 1.34 -8.52
C ASP A 46 -10.74 1.80 -9.88
N SER A 47 -11.37 0.90 -10.62
CA SER A 47 -11.85 1.18 -11.99
C SER A 47 -12.84 2.35 -12.07
N SER A 48 -13.42 2.81 -10.97
CA SER A 48 -14.51 3.78 -10.93
C SER A 48 -14.21 5.03 -10.13
N ALA A 49 -13.25 4.99 -9.17
CA ALA A 49 -13.03 6.09 -8.25
C ALA A 49 -11.62 6.06 -7.62
N ARG A 50 -11.16 7.23 -7.19
CA ARG A 50 -10.01 7.33 -6.30
C ARG A 50 -10.43 6.94 -4.89
N ARG A 51 -9.63 6.09 -4.26
CA ARG A 51 -9.86 5.63 -2.89
C ARG A 51 -8.68 5.95 -2.00
N ILE A 52 -9.00 6.20 -0.75
CA ILE A 52 -8.01 6.24 0.33
C ILE A 52 -8.09 4.90 1.06
N PHE A 53 -6.99 4.19 1.13
CA PHE A 53 -6.87 2.94 1.86
C PHE A 53 -6.04 3.19 3.12
N VAL A 54 -6.72 3.32 4.25
CA VAL A 54 -6.08 3.54 5.56
C VAL A 54 -5.50 2.22 6.05
N ILE A 55 -4.21 2.23 6.38
CA ILE A 55 -3.45 1.02 6.73
C ILE A 55 -2.96 1.01 8.18
N SER A 56 -3.16 2.10 8.93
CA SER A 56 -2.82 2.15 10.36
C SER A 56 -3.88 2.92 11.16
N GLY A 57 -3.97 2.64 12.45
CA GLY A 57 -4.96 3.18 13.36
C GLY A 57 -5.90 2.08 13.86
N ASP A 58 -6.73 2.41 14.84
CA ASP A 58 -7.57 1.43 15.55
C ASP A 58 -8.61 0.75 14.63
N ASP A 59 -9.07 1.47 13.60
CA ASP A 59 -10.07 0.96 12.64
C ASP A 59 -9.42 0.42 11.34
N ALA A 60 -8.09 0.39 11.24
CA ALA A 60 -7.42 -0.08 10.03
C ALA A 60 -7.47 -1.62 9.91
N PRO A 61 -7.49 -2.17 8.69
CA PRO A 61 -7.59 -1.46 7.42
C PRO A 61 -9.01 -0.96 7.12
N LEU A 62 -9.08 0.25 6.60
CA LEU A 62 -10.32 0.92 6.22
C LEU A 62 -10.17 1.51 4.81
N THR A 63 -11.24 1.56 4.03
CA THR A 63 -11.23 2.26 2.74
C THR A 63 -12.47 3.11 2.54
N TYR A 64 -12.28 4.26 1.91
CA TYR A 64 -13.37 5.14 1.48
C TYR A 64 -13.09 5.77 0.12
N VAL A 65 -14.15 6.13 -0.59
CA VAL A 65 -14.06 6.88 -1.84
C VAL A 65 -13.76 8.34 -1.50
N LEU A 66 -12.75 8.89 -2.14
CA LEU A 66 -12.44 10.31 -1.97
C LEU A 66 -13.45 11.16 -2.76
N PRO A 67 -14.21 12.04 -2.10
CA PRO A 67 -15.08 13.01 -2.77
C PRO A 67 -14.25 13.94 -3.66
N LYS A 68 -14.81 14.31 -4.82
CA LYS A 68 -14.09 15.18 -5.79
C LYS A 68 -13.83 16.59 -5.27
N ASP A 69 -14.68 17.03 -4.36
CA ASP A 69 -14.66 18.35 -3.71
C ASP A 69 -14.04 18.30 -2.29
N SER A 70 -13.38 17.22 -1.94
CA SER A 70 -12.72 17.10 -0.64
C SER A 70 -11.65 18.17 -0.47
N THR A 71 -11.72 18.87 0.64
CA THR A 71 -10.73 19.87 1.08
C THR A 71 -9.74 19.29 2.10
N GLU A 72 -9.86 18.01 2.40
CA GLU A 72 -8.98 17.33 3.35
C GLU A 72 -7.54 17.37 2.85
N ALA A 73 -6.63 17.77 3.74
CA ALA A 73 -5.20 17.80 3.46
C ALA A 73 -4.49 16.59 4.08
N CYS A 74 -3.34 16.24 3.51
CA CYS A 74 -2.47 15.20 4.02
C CYS A 74 -1.00 15.60 3.90
N LEU A 75 -0.15 14.88 4.62
CA LEU A 75 1.29 14.89 4.37
C LEU A 75 1.61 13.77 3.39
N SER A 76 1.98 14.13 2.15
CA SER A 76 2.38 13.18 1.12
C SER A 76 3.86 12.87 1.20
N TYR A 77 4.18 11.59 1.08
CA TYR A 77 5.55 11.06 0.96
C TYR A 77 5.90 10.70 -0.49
N GLY A 78 4.95 10.90 -1.43
CA GLY A 78 5.11 10.56 -2.85
C GLY A 78 4.88 9.07 -3.12
N THR A 79 5.39 8.61 -4.26
CA THR A 79 5.25 7.23 -4.79
C THR A 79 6.56 6.45 -4.71
N GLY A 80 6.57 5.23 -5.26
CA GLY A 80 7.78 4.40 -5.39
C GLY A 80 8.14 3.63 -4.13
N PHE A 81 7.20 3.43 -3.23
CA PHE A 81 7.37 2.59 -2.04
C PHE A 81 7.18 1.11 -2.36
N ARG A 82 7.71 0.28 -1.47
CA ARG A 82 7.51 -1.17 -1.47
C ARG A 82 7.40 -1.68 -0.03
N VAL A 83 6.75 -2.81 0.12
CA VAL A 83 6.79 -3.56 1.36
C VAL A 83 8.14 -4.25 1.48
N ALA A 84 8.93 -3.85 2.47
CA ALA A 84 10.29 -4.33 2.68
C ALA A 84 10.31 -5.63 3.50
N SER A 85 9.49 -5.72 4.53
CA SER A 85 9.38 -6.90 5.40
C SER A 85 7.97 -7.08 5.91
N VAL A 86 7.63 -8.31 6.26
CA VAL A 86 6.36 -8.67 6.88
C VAL A 86 6.63 -9.66 7.99
N HIS A 87 6.07 -9.39 9.17
CA HIS A 87 5.96 -10.33 10.28
C HIS A 87 4.49 -10.60 10.52
N ALA A 88 4.08 -11.85 10.63
CA ALA A 88 2.67 -12.19 10.77
C ALA A 88 2.47 -13.60 11.34
N SER A 89 1.36 -13.80 12.06
CA SER A 89 0.97 -15.11 12.61
C SER A 89 -0.02 -15.80 11.69
N PHE A 90 0.30 -17.01 11.25
CA PHE A 90 -0.56 -17.79 10.35
C PHE A 90 -1.87 -18.19 11.05
N VAL A 91 -2.99 -18.00 10.34
CA VAL A 91 -4.34 -18.36 10.82
C VAL A 91 -4.88 -19.60 10.10
N GLY A 92 -4.80 -19.63 8.79
CA GLY A 92 -5.35 -20.73 7.99
C GLY A 92 -5.19 -20.51 6.50
N MET A 93 -5.53 -21.56 5.73
CA MET A 93 -5.58 -21.50 4.27
C MET A 93 -7.00 -21.63 3.78
N HIS A 94 -7.31 -20.88 2.74
CA HIS A 94 -8.59 -20.90 2.05
C HIS A 94 -8.39 -21.00 0.54
N THR A 95 -9.31 -21.68 -0.11
CA THR A 95 -9.44 -21.70 -1.57
C THR A 95 -10.61 -20.81 -1.98
N PHE A 96 -10.58 -20.28 -3.19
CA PHE A 96 -11.69 -19.50 -3.73
C PHE A 96 -13.02 -20.26 -3.63
N GLY A 97 -14.07 -19.60 -3.15
CA GLY A 97 -15.42 -20.18 -3.02
C GLY A 97 -15.71 -20.94 -1.73
N HIS A 98 -14.77 -21.05 -0.79
CA HIS A 98 -15.03 -21.65 0.51
C HIS A 98 -15.78 -20.68 1.44
N GLU A 99 -16.83 -21.20 2.10
CA GLU A 99 -17.50 -20.50 3.21
C GLU A 99 -16.52 -20.22 4.36
N GLY A 100 -16.72 -19.12 5.07
CA GLY A 100 -15.90 -18.74 6.23
C GLY A 100 -14.64 -17.95 5.91
N PHE A 101 -14.46 -17.47 4.66
CA PHE A 101 -13.38 -16.57 4.33
C PHE A 101 -13.70 -15.16 4.87
N ASP A 102 -13.14 -14.83 6.04
CA ASP A 102 -13.19 -13.50 6.62
C ASP A 102 -11.81 -12.82 6.51
N PRO A 103 -11.58 -12.02 5.48
CA PRO A 103 -10.30 -11.40 5.22
C PRO A 103 -10.09 -10.05 5.94
N VAL A 104 -11.16 -9.45 6.48
CA VAL A 104 -11.11 -8.08 7.03
C VAL A 104 -10.15 -8.02 8.21
N GLY A 105 -9.29 -7.01 8.22
CA GLY A 105 -8.26 -6.84 9.26
C GLY A 105 -7.08 -7.81 9.17
N LYS A 106 -7.10 -8.78 8.23
CA LYS A 106 -6.03 -9.76 8.07
C LYS A 106 -5.09 -9.39 6.93
N LEU A 107 -3.84 -9.82 7.05
CA LEU A 107 -2.92 -9.87 5.94
C LEU A 107 -3.20 -11.15 5.15
N ILE A 108 -3.30 -11.03 3.84
CA ILE A 108 -3.57 -12.12 2.94
C ILE A 108 -2.35 -12.32 2.06
N VAL A 109 -1.90 -13.56 1.94
CA VAL A 109 -0.92 -13.98 0.94
C VAL A 109 -1.64 -14.88 -0.05
N ALA A 110 -1.74 -14.47 -1.29
CA ALA A 110 -2.45 -15.21 -2.32
C ALA A 110 -1.52 -15.60 -3.47
N ARG A 111 -1.75 -16.81 -4.00
CA ARG A 111 -1.10 -17.31 -5.21
C ARG A 111 -2.16 -17.78 -6.19
N PRO A 112 -2.25 -17.18 -7.38
CA PRO A 112 -3.15 -17.63 -8.44
C PRO A 112 -2.93 -19.11 -8.80
N TYR A 113 -3.96 -19.77 -9.33
CA TYR A 113 -3.87 -21.15 -9.78
C TYR A 113 -2.97 -21.36 -11.00
N ALA A 114 -2.71 -20.30 -11.77
CA ALA A 114 -1.82 -20.35 -12.91
C ALA A 114 -0.38 -20.70 -12.50
N HIS A 115 0.30 -21.53 -13.28
CA HIS A 115 1.65 -22.01 -12.95
C HIS A 115 2.71 -20.93 -12.80
N ASP A 116 2.52 -19.78 -13.47
CA ASP A 116 3.39 -18.61 -13.45
C ASP A 116 2.92 -17.50 -12.48
N GLY A 117 1.83 -17.77 -11.74
CA GLY A 117 1.27 -16.83 -10.80
C GLY A 117 2.25 -16.47 -9.69
N ARG A 118 2.58 -15.17 -9.59
CA ARG A 118 3.36 -14.65 -8.48
C ARG A 118 2.53 -14.63 -7.22
N THR A 119 3.17 -14.92 -6.10
CA THR A 119 2.57 -14.71 -4.79
C THR A 119 2.52 -13.22 -4.51
N SER A 120 1.34 -12.70 -4.19
CA SER A 120 1.11 -11.32 -3.83
C SER A 120 0.50 -11.20 -2.43
N ARG A 121 0.66 -10.04 -1.81
CA ARG A 121 0.21 -9.75 -0.45
C ARG A 121 -0.85 -8.67 -0.48
N TYR A 122 -1.87 -8.83 0.34
CA TYR A 122 -3.03 -7.93 0.33
C TYR A 122 -3.48 -7.57 1.73
N PHE A 123 -4.01 -6.35 1.90
CA PHE A 123 -4.91 -6.01 2.99
C PHE A 123 -6.34 -5.99 2.48
N ALA A 124 -7.27 -6.47 3.31
CA ALA A 124 -8.70 -6.38 3.05
C ALA A 124 -9.33 -5.36 3.97
N ALA A 125 -10.03 -4.39 3.41
CA ALA A 125 -10.82 -3.41 4.15
C ALA A 125 -12.32 -3.62 3.92
N PRO A 126 -13.17 -3.39 4.92
CA PRO A 126 -14.62 -3.44 4.76
C PRO A 126 -15.08 -2.31 3.83
N ALA A 127 -15.98 -2.61 2.89
CA ALA A 127 -16.56 -1.63 1.96
C ALA A 127 -17.83 -2.18 1.32
N GLY A 128 -18.78 -2.71 2.13
CA GLY A 128 -19.95 -3.44 1.64
C GLY A 128 -19.58 -4.82 1.11
N GLN A 129 -18.77 -4.87 0.05
CA GLN A 129 -17.93 -6.05 -0.27
C GLN A 129 -16.49 -5.70 0.09
N PRO A 130 -15.71 -6.62 0.68
CA PRO A 130 -14.32 -6.35 1.02
C PRO A 130 -13.53 -5.84 -0.21
N ARG A 131 -12.73 -4.80 0.00
CA ARG A 131 -11.78 -4.30 -0.99
C ARG A 131 -10.38 -4.70 -0.58
N PHE A 132 -9.58 -5.10 -1.55
CA PHE A 132 -8.24 -5.60 -1.34
C PHE A 132 -7.23 -4.63 -1.89
N LEU A 133 -6.24 -4.25 -1.08
CA LEU A 133 -5.09 -3.47 -1.50
C LEU A 133 -3.92 -4.44 -1.74
N ASP A 134 -3.44 -4.50 -2.97
CA ASP A 134 -2.21 -5.22 -3.30
C ASP A 134 -1.00 -4.43 -2.75
N LEU A 135 -0.22 -5.06 -1.88
CA LEU A 135 0.92 -4.45 -1.21
C LEU A 135 2.19 -4.44 -2.08
N ASP A 136 2.18 -5.11 -3.21
CA ASP A 136 3.32 -5.15 -4.11
C ASP A 136 3.30 -4.01 -5.14
N ASN A 137 2.10 -3.48 -5.45
CA ASN A 137 1.92 -2.39 -6.41
C ASN A 137 1.01 -1.25 -5.95
N PHE A 138 0.42 -1.36 -4.74
CA PHE A 138 -0.52 -0.40 -4.15
C PHE A 138 -1.76 -0.12 -5.01
N GLN A 139 -2.27 -1.12 -5.68
CA GLN A 139 -3.53 -1.04 -6.43
C GLN A 139 -4.63 -1.80 -5.71
N THR A 140 -5.88 -1.37 -5.91
CA THR A 140 -7.02 -2.11 -5.42
C THR A 140 -7.44 -3.20 -6.39
N VAL A 141 -7.77 -4.36 -5.86
CA VAL A 141 -8.34 -5.48 -6.61
C VAL A 141 -9.68 -5.89 -6.00
N SER A 142 -10.53 -6.52 -6.79
CA SER A 142 -11.85 -6.97 -6.32
C SER A 142 -11.71 -8.10 -5.31
N GLU A 143 -10.99 -9.14 -5.67
CA GLU A 143 -10.70 -10.28 -4.82
C GLU A 143 -9.46 -11.02 -5.32
N PRO A 144 -8.50 -11.37 -4.42
CA PRO A 144 -7.37 -12.19 -4.81
C PRO A 144 -7.82 -13.59 -5.21
N LEU A 145 -7.47 -14.02 -6.41
CA LEU A 145 -7.79 -15.36 -6.93
C LEU A 145 -6.75 -16.39 -6.47
N GLY A 146 -7.17 -17.64 -6.38
CA GLY A 146 -6.28 -18.77 -6.11
C GLY A 146 -6.25 -19.23 -4.66
N HIS A 147 -5.13 -19.85 -4.26
CA HIS A 147 -4.90 -20.25 -2.87
C HIS A 147 -4.56 -19.05 -2.02
N ARG A 148 -5.15 -18.95 -0.83
CA ARG A 148 -4.99 -17.81 0.08
C ARG A 148 -4.60 -18.30 1.47
N ALA A 149 -3.57 -17.70 2.04
CA ALA A 149 -3.20 -17.84 3.43
C ALA A 149 -3.59 -16.56 4.17
N LEU A 150 -4.24 -16.69 5.32
CA LEU A 150 -4.61 -15.59 6.20
C LEU A 150 -3.65 -15.50 7.38
N PHE A 151 -3.31 -14.28 7.73
CA PHE A 151 -2.41 -13.96 8.83
C PHE A 151 -3.01 -12.88 9.72
N LYS A 152 -2.83 -13.02 11.02
CA LYS A 152 -3.10 -12.01 12.06
C LYS A 152 -1.81 -11.51 12.67
N ASP A 153 -1.93 -10.59 13.63
CA ASP A 153 -0.78 -10.04 14.38
C ASP A 153 0.34 -9.60 13.45
N TRP A 154 -0.03 -8.99 12.31
CA TRP A 154 0.91 -8.62 11.29
C TRP A 154 1.56 -7.27 11.57
N GLU A 155 2.82 -7.16 11.19
CA GLU A 155 3.57 -5.93 11.10
C GLU A 155 4.19 -5.83 9.70
N VAL A 156 3.99 -4.70 9.04
CA VAL A 156 4.45 -4.45 7.68
C VAL A 156 5.33 -3.20 7.66
N SER A 157 6.56 -3.34 7.18
CA SER A 157 7.47 -2.24 6.96
C SER A 157 7.42 -1.77 5.51
N ILE A 158 7.19 -0.46 5.32
CA ILE A 158 7.14 0.18 4.02
C ILE A 158 8.38 1.06 3.86
N SER A 159 9.16 0.83 2.82
CA SER A 159 10.38 1.59 2.57
C SER A 159 10.51 2.01 1.10
N ARG A 160 11.45 2.91 0.85
CA ARG A 160 11.89 3.25 -0.51
C ARG A 160 13.02 2.33 -0.95
N PRO A 161 13.07 1.93 -2.23
CA PRO A 161 14.22 1.24 -2.76
C PRO A 161 15.51 2.05 -2.53
N GLY A 162 16.55 1.38 -2.01
CA GLY A 162 17.84 2.01 -1.72
C GLY A 162 17.92 2.75 -0.38
N HIS A 163 16.84 2.81 0.41
CA HIS A 163 16.86 3.35 1.77
C HIS A 163 16.80 2.21 2.79
N PRO A 164 17.73 2.12 3.74
CA PRO A 164 17.80 1.02 4.70
C PRO A 164 16.68 1.08 5.75
N GLU A 165 16.24 2.27 6.09
CA GLU A 165 15.20 2.46 7.12
C GLU A 165 13.80 2.51 6.50
N PRO A 166 12.79 1.93 7.18
CA PRO A 166 11.42 2.04 6.75
C PRO A 166 10.91 3.47 6.95
N VAL A 167 10.11 3.95 6.00
CA VAL A 167 9.39 5.23 6.11
C VAL A 167 8.18 5.07 7.02
N ALA A 168 7.54 3.91 6.96
CA ALA A 168 6.41 3.56 7.80
C ALA A 168 6.51 2.11 8.28
N VAL A 169 6.11 1.90 9.52
CA VAL A 169 5.84 0.56 10.08
C VAL A 169 4.39 0.56 10.51
N VAL A 170 3.60 -0.33 9.95
CA VAL A 170 2.17 -0.47 10.21
C VAL A 170 1.89 -1.85 10.80
N LYS A 171 0.97 -1.90 11.76
CA LYS A 171 0.64 -3.13 12.50
C LYS A 171 -0.85 -3.39 12.42
N SER A 172 -1.21 -4.66 12.60
CA SER A 172 -2.60 -5.04 12.80
C SER A 172 -3.21 -4.28 13.99
N PRO A 173 -4.52 -3.97 13.93
CA PRO A 173 -5.23 -3.46 15.11
C PRO A 173 -5.05 -4.42 16.29
N ALA A 174 -4.98 -3.86 17.50
CA ALA A 174 -5.06 -4.66 18.72
C ALA A 174 -6.50 -5.19 18.85
N HIS A 175 -6.66 -6.48 18.91
CA HIS A 175 -7.94 -7.16 19.16
C HIS A 175 -8.06 -7.55 20.62
#